data_d58df3cfe8d258a9bc59c87af8e7e8ca
#
_entry.id   d58df3cfe8d258a9bc59c87af8e7e8ca
#
_cell.length_a   1.000
_cell.length_b   1.000
_cell.length_c   1.000
_cell.angle_alpha   90.00
_cell.angle_beta   90.00
_cell.angle_gamma   90.00
#
_symmetry.space_group_name_H-M   'P 1'
#
loop_
_entity.id
_entity.type
_entity.pdbx_description
1 polymer ?
#
loop_
_entity_poly.entity_id
_entity_poly.type
_entity_poly.pdbx_seq_one_letter_code
_entity_poly.pdbx_strand_id
1 'polypeptide(L)'
;MTTDYTTPSVSSIRRPLSKAVNITCWVLQGLAALAFLAAGGSKLAGAPAMVDVFARLGAGQWFRYLTGALEVIGAVGLVIPRAAFYGATLLGTVMVGAVVAHLAILGGNPTPAIVLLVIVGTVAYLRRL
;
A
#
# COMPACT_ATOMS: atom_id res chain seq x y z
N MET A 1 27.17 -42.33 24.70
CA MET A 1 26.96 -41.90 23.31
C MET A 1 25.75 -40.98 23.28
N THR A 2 26.01 -39.70 23.53
CA THR A 2 24.96 -38.67 23.53
C THR A 2 24.92 -38.08 22.11
N THR A 3 23.95 -38.49 21.33
CA THR A 3 23.60 -37.85 20.06
C THR A 3 22.97 -36.51 20.38
N ASP A 4 23.76 -35.46 20.22
CA ASP A 4 23.30 -34.10 20.39
C ASP A 4 22.47 -33.70 19.16
N TYR A 5 21.18 -33.96 19.23
CA TYR A 5 20.25 -33.47 18.20
C TYR A 5 19.99 -31.98 18.46
N THR A 6 20.92 -31.14 18.05
CA THR A 6 20.66 -29.72 17.97
C THR A 6 19.61 -29.50 16.88
N THR A 7 18.33 -29.47 17.30
CA THR A 7 17.27 -29.00 16.43
C THR A 7 17.59 -27.57 16.03
N PRO A 8 17.71 -27.26 14.73
CA PRO A 8 17.96 -25.88 14.32
C PRO A 8 16.82 -25.03 14.84
N SER A 9 17.17 -23.96 15.54
CA SER A 9 16.17 -23.01 16.04
C SER A 9 15.37 -22.46 14.87
N VAL A 10 14.06 -22.26 15.07
CA VAL A 10 13.16 -21.73 14.04
C VAL A 10 13.65 -20.39 13.50
N SER A 11 14.45 -19.65 14.27
CA SER A 11 15.09 -18.41 13.87
C SER A 11 16.10 -18.57 12.72
N SER A 12 16.65 -19.78 12.51
CA SER A 12 17.58 -20.04 11.42
C SER A 12 16.93 -20.22 10.05
N ILE A 13 15.61 -20.35 10.01
CA ILE A 13 14.85 -20.62 8.77
C ILE A 13 14.49 -19.32 8.03
N ARG A 14 14.50 -18.17 8.71
CA ARG A 14 14.20 -16.89 8.09
C ARG A 14 15.49 -16.28 7.53
N ARG A 15 15.67 -16.44 6.22
CA ARG A 15 16.75 -15.75 5.54
C ARG A 15 16.44 -14.26 5.46
N PRO A 16 17.34 -13.38 5.92
CA PRO A 16 17.14 -11.95 5.68
C PRO A 16 17.12 -11.68 4.18
N LEU A 17 16.35 -10.65 3.77
CA LEU A 17 16.34 -10.22 2.38
C LEU A 17 17.77 -9.87 1.95
N SER A 18 18.14 -10.20 0.71
CA SER A 18 19.41 -9.76 0.16
C SER A 18 19.46 -8.23 0.17
N LYS A 19 20.68 -7.68 0.23
CA LYS A 19 20.88 -6.24 0.23
C LYS A 19 20.23 -5.58 -0.99
N ALA A 20 20.36 -6.21 -2.17
CA ALA A 20 19.74 -5.71 -3.40
C ALA A 20 18.22 -5.67 -3.32
N VAL A 21 17.60 -6.74 -2.81
CA VAL A 21 16.14 -6.81 -2.64
C VAL A 21 15.67 -5.80 -1.62
N ASN A 22 16.39 -5.63 -0.51
CA ASN A 22 16.04 -4.65 0.51
C ASN A 22 16.10 -3.21 -0.03
N ILE A 23 17.12 -2.86 -0.79
CA ILE A 23 17.24 -1.53 -1.43
C ILE A 23 16.10 -1.33 -2.41
N THR A 24 15.79 -2.31 -3.26
CA THR A 24 14.68 -2.24 -4.20
C THR A 24 13.36 -2.04 -3.47
N CYS A 25 13.15 -2.74 -2.38
CA CYS A 25 11.95 -2.60 -1.57
C CYS A 25 11.82 -1.18 -0.99
N TRP A 26 12.89 -0.62 -0.48
CA TRP A 26 12.90 0.77 0.02
C TRP A 26 12.62 1.80 -1.07
N VAL A 27 13.16 1.59 -2.28
CA VAL A 27 12.85 2.45 -3.43
C VAL A 27 11.35 2.39 -3.77
N LEU A 28 10.78 1.19 -3.82
CA LEU A 28 9.35 1.01 -4.07
C LEU A 28 8.50 1.66 -2.96
N GLN A 29 8.90 1.51 -1.70
CA GLN A 29 8.22 2.12 -0.57
C GLN A 29 8.24 3.66 -0.66
N GLY A 30 9.38 4.24 -1.00
CA GLY A 30 9.52 5.69 -1.16
C GLY A 30 8.68 6.25 -2.31
N LEU A 31 8.73 5.61 -3.47
CA LEU A 31 7.93 6.00 -4.63
C LEU A 31 6.44 5.88 -4.36
N ALA A 32 6.02 4.77 -3.78
CA ALA A 32 4.62 4.55 -3.41
C ALA A 32 4.15 5.58 -2.37
N ALA A 33 4.97 5.84 -1.35
CA ALA A 33 4.64 6.83 -0.32
C ALA A 33 4.41 8.22 -0.93
N LEU A 34 5.28 8.67 -1.84
CA LEU A 34 5.11 9.94 -2.54
C LEU A 34 3.82 9.96 -3.35
N ALA A 35 3.54 8.90 -4.11
CA ALA A 35 2.32 8.81 -4.92
C ALA A 35 1.06 8.86 -4.06
N PHE A 36 1.03 8.13 -2.96
CA PHE A 36 -0.13 8.10 -2.06
C PHE A 36 -0.28 9.37 -1.23
N LEU A 37 0.82 10.03 -0.85
CA LEU A 37 0.75 11.34 -0.21
C LEU A 37 0.15 12.39 -1.16
N ALA A 38 0.54 12.36 -2.43
CA ALA A 38 -0.02 13.25 -3.43
C ALA A 38 -1.52 12.96 -3.66
N ALA A 39 -1.87 11.69 -3.82
CA ALA A 39 -3.26 11.27 -4.05
C ALA A 39 -4.14 11.54 -2.83
N GLY A 40 -3.69 11.15 -1.64
CA GLY A 40 -4.41 11.38 -0.40
C GLY A 40 -4.51 12.86 -0.05
N GLY A 41 -3.44 13.61 -0.25
CA GLY A 41 -3.42 15.06 -0.05
C GLY A 41 -4.40 15.78 -0.96
N SER A 42 -4.47 15.39 -2.25
CA SER A 42 -5.43 15.93 -3.20
C SER A 42 -6.88 15.67 -2.76
N LYS A 43 -7.16 14.49 -2.22
CA LYS A 43 -8.49 14.15 -1.71
C LYS A 43 -8.86 14.98 -0.48
N LEU A 44 -7.93 15.12 0.46
CA LEU A 44 -8.15 15.91 1.68
C LEU A 44 -8.27 17.40 1.39
N ALA A 45 -7.48 17.91 0.45
CA ALA A 45 -7.51 19.31 0.03
C ALA A 45 -8.76 19.68 -0.80
N GLY A 46 -9.50 18.69 -1.28
CA GLY A 46 -10.69 18.93 -2.09
C GLY A 46 -10.36 19.39 -3.50
N ALA A 47 -9.34 18.82 -4.13
CA ALA A 47 -9.06 19.09 -5.53
C ALA A 47 -10.33 18.86 -6.37
N PRO A 48 -10.67 19.76 -7.31
CA PRO A 48 -11.95 19.68 -8.04
C PRO A 48 -12.17 18.33 -8.73
N ALA A 49 -11.13 17.74 -9.30
CA ALA A 49 -11.20 16.42 -9.93
C ALA A 49 -11.59 15.33 -8.93
N MET A 50 -11.10 15.42 -7.70
CA MET A 50 -11.41 14.44 -6.64
C MET A 50 -12.83 14.64 -6.11
N VAL A 51 -13.28 15.87 -5.93
CA VAL A 51 -14.65 16.17 -5.54
C VAL A 51 -15.62 15.59 -6.57
N ASP A 52 -15.32 15.73 -7.86
CA ASP A 52 -16.13 15.20 -8.95
C ASP A 52 -16.19 13.67 -8.93
N VAL A 53 -15.04 13.02 -8.78
CA VAL A 53 -14.94 11.55 -8.72
C VAL A 53 -15.84 11.00 -7.59
N PHE A 54 -15.74 11.57 -6.40
CA PHE A 54 -16.52 11.09 -5.25
C PHE A 54 -18.00 11.49 -5.33
N ALA A 55 -18.33 12.56 -6.03
CA ALA A 55 -19.72 12.86 -6.37
C ALA A 55 -20.32 11.78 -7.26
N ARG A 56 -19.57 11.33 -8.26
CA ARG A 56 -20.01 10.24 -9.16
C ARG A 56 -20.12 8.88 -8.48
N LEU A 57 -19.31 8.64 -7.44
CA LEU A 57 -19.42 7.41 -6.63
C LEU A 57 -20.74 7.36 -5.84
N GLY A 58 -21.32 8.50 -5.50
CA GLY A 58 -22.62 8.56 -4.87
C GLY A 58 -22.68 8.27 -3.37
N ALA A 59 -21.52 7.98 -2.74
CA ALA A 59 -21.48 7.70 -1.31
C ALA A 59 -21.40 8.95 -0.43
N GLY A 60 -21.11 10.13 -1.02
CA GLY A 60 -20.93 11.39 -0.32
C GLY A 60 -19.47 11.79 -0.17
N GLN A 61 -19.24 13.08 0.09
CA GLN A 61 -17.88 13.63 0.19
C GLN A 61 -17.13 13.14 1.44
N TRP A 62 -17.82 12.68 2.47
CA TRP A 62 -17.17 12.09 3.65
C TRP A 62 -16.27 10.91 3.28
N PHE A 63 -16.68 10.15 2.24
CA PHE A 63 -15.90 9.00 1.73
C PHE A 63 -14.59 9.46 1.08
N ARG A 64 -14.59 10.65 0.47
CA ARG A 64 -13.36 11.27 -0.04
C ARG A 64 -12.36 11.57 1.08
N TYR A 65 -12.82 12.15 2.18
CA TYR A 65 -11.98 12.42 3.34
C TYR A 65 -11.46 11.12 3.98
N LEU A 66 -12.32 10.12 4.11
CA LEU A 66 -11.93 8.82 4.65
C LEU A 66 -10.83 8.17 3.79
N THR A 67 -11.04 8.10 2.49
CA THR A 67 -10.08 7.49 1.56
C THR A 67 -8.76 8.25 1.56
N GLY A 68 -8.81 9.57 1.51
CA GLY A 68 -7.62 10.41 1.57
C GLY A 68 -6.83 10.23 2.86
N ALA A 69 -7.51 10.18 3.99
CA ALA A 69 -6.88 9.92 5.28
C ALA A 69 -6.20 8.54 5.33
N LEU A 70 -6.87 7.50 4.85
CA LEU A 70 -6.31 6.15 4.79
C LEU A 70 -5.07 6.10 3.90
N GLU A 71 -5.07 6.81 2.76
CA GLU A 71 -3.93 6.87 1.87
C GLU A 71 -2.73 7.57 2.52
N VAL A 72 -2.94 8.68 3.21
CA VAL A 72 -1.88 9.40 3.93
C VAL A 72 -1.33 8.55 5.08
N ILE A 73 -2.19 7.93 5.87
CA ILE A 73 -1.80 7.04 6.97
C ILE A 73 -0.99 5.86 6.44
N GLY A 74 -1.47 5.22 5.37
CA GLY A 74 -0.76 4.11 4.74
C GLY A 74 0.59 4.53 4.17
N ALA A 75 0.67 5.71 3.56
CA ALA A 75 1.91 6.24 3.01
C ALA A 75 2.95 6.50 4.11
N VAL A 76 2.54 7.08 5.23
CA VAL A 76 3.42 7.26 6.39
C VAL A 76 3.88 5.89 6.93
N GLY A 77 2.97 4.93 7.03
CA GLY A 77 3.31 3.57 7.44
C GLY A 77 4.35 2.90 6.55
N LEU A 78 4.31 3.17 5.24
CA LEU A 78 5.27 2.58 4.29
C LEU A 78 6.72 2.94 4.60
N VAL A 79 6.99 4.13 5.12
CA VAL A 79 8.34 4.59 5.40
C VAL A 79 8.80 4.30 6.83
N ILE A 80 7.95 3.69 7.63
CA ILE A 80 8.28 3.25 8.98
C ILE A 80 8.56 1.75 8.94
N PRO A 81 9.79 1.29 9.28
CA PRO A 81 10.16 -0.12 9.09
C PRO A 81 9.22 -1.12 9.77
N ARG A 82 8.74 -0.81 10.96
CA ARG A 82 7.84 -1.70 11.71
C ARG A 82 6.40 -1.70 11.19
N ALA A 83 6.01 -0.65 10.47
CA ALA A 83 4.66 -0.45 9.98
C ALA A 83 4.52 -0.70 8.48
N ALA A 84 5.62 -0.95 7.76
CA ALA A 84 5.63 -1.04 6.29
C ALA A 84 4.67 -2.12 5.76
N PHE A 85 4.63 -3.29 6.37
CA PHE A 85 3.69 -4.34 6.00
C PHE A 85 2.23 -3.88 6.17
N TYR A 86 1.92 -3.28 7.30
CA TYR A 86 0.55 -2.82 7.58
C TYR A 86 0.15 -1.65 6.68
N GLY A 87 1.06 -0.71 6.44
CA GLY A 87 0.84 0.39 5.51
C GLY A 87 0.59 -0.10 4.09
N ALA A 88 1.40 -1.03 3.61
CA ALA A 88 1.24 -1.63 2.29
C ALA A 88 -0.08 -2.41 2.17
N THR A 89 -0.46 -3.14 3.20
CA THR A 89 -1.72 -3.90 3.22
C THR A 89 -2.93 -2.95 3.19
N LEU A 90 -2.90 -1.88 3.98
CA LEU A 90 -3.95 -0.87 3.98
C LEU A 90 -4.10 -0.22 2.61
N LEU A 91 -2.99 0.22 2.02
CA LEU A 91 -3.00 0.85 0.70
C LEU A 91 -3.44 -0.11 -0.40
N GLY A 92 -3.04 -1.38 -0.30
CA GLY A 92 -3.48 -2.42 -1.23
C GLY A 92 -5.00 -2.60 -1.16
N THR A 93 -5.58 -2.61 0.02
CA THR A 93 -7.03 -2.69 0.21
C THR A 93 -7.75 -1.49 -0.42
N VAL A 94 -7.22 -0.29 -0.21
CA VAL A 94 -7.77 0.94 -0.83
C VAL A 94 -7.68 0.86 -2.36
N MET A 95 -6.57 0.35 -2.90
CA MET A 95 -6.40 0.23 -4.35
C MET A 95 -7.32 -0.82 -4.97
N VAL A 96 -7.58 -1.93 -4.27
CA VAL A 96 -8.60 -2.90 -4.72
C VAL A 96 -9.96 -2.21 -4.83
N GLY A 97 -10.34 -1.42 -3.84
CA GLY A 97 -11.56 -0.61 -3.89
C GLY A 97 -11.57 0.38 -5.06
N ALA A 98 -10.43 1.04 -5.32
CA ALA A 98 -10.31 1.97 -6.44
C ALA A 98 -10.46 1.27 -7.80
N VAL A 99 -9.87 0.10 -7.98
CA VAL A 99 -10.02 -0.71 -9.21
C VAL A 99 -11.48 -1.08 -9.41
N VAL A 100 -12.14 -1.59 -8.38
CA VAL A 100 -13.55 -1.95 -8.43
C VAL A 100 -14.41 -0.73 -8.78
N ALA A 101 -14.13 0.43 -8.18
CA ALA A 101 -14.87 1.67 -8.47
C ALA A 101 -14.73 2.09 -9.93
N HIS A 102 -13.52 1.99 -10.50
CA HIS A 102 -13.30 2.29 -11.93
C HIS A 102 -14.04 1.33 -12.84
N LEU A 103 -13.99 0.02 -12.55
CA LEU A 103 -14.61 -0.99 -13.39
C LEU A 103 -16.14 -0.98 -13.29
N ALA A 104 -16.69 -0.72 -12.11
CA ALA A 104 -18.12 -0.84 -11.86
C ALA A 104 -18.92 0.47 -12.01
N ILE A 105 -18.31 1.63 -11.74
CA ILE A 105 -19.02 2.90 -11.59
C ILE A 105 -18.43 4.02 -12.43
N LEU A 106 -17.11 4.30 -12.26
CA LEU A 106 -16.50 5.50 -12.83
C LEU A 106 -16.17 5.38 -14.30
N GLY A 107 -15.86 4.17 -14.78
CA GLY A 107 -15.22 4.00 -16.07
C GLY A 107 -13.81 4.58 -16.09
N GLY A 108 -13.29 4.89 -17.26
CA GLY A 108 -11.95 5.44 -17.40
C GLY A 108 -10.87 4.38 -17.24
N ASN A 109 -9.65 4.82 -16.92
CA ASN A 109 -8.48 3.97 -16.91
C ASN A 109 -8.11 3.52 -15.49
N PRO A 110 -8.27 2.24 -15.13
CA PRO A 110 -7.89 1.73 -13.82
C PRO A 110 -6.39 1.45 -13.70
N THR A 111 -5.61 1.63 -14.76
CA THR A 111 -4.18 1.26 -14.79
C THR A 111 -3.36 1.89 -13.67
N PRO A 112 -3.49 3.18 -13.34
CA PRO A 112 -2.73 3.74 -12.22
C PRO A 112 -2.99 3.02 -10.88
N ALA A 113 -4.26 2.69 -10.59
CA ALA A 113 -4.62 1.96 -9.38
C ALA A 113 -4.07 0.54 -9.39
N ILE A 114 -4.07 -0.13 -10.54
CA ILE A 114 -3.51 -1.47 -10.71
C ILE A 114 -1.99 -1.45 -10.50
N VAL A 115 -1.29 -0.48 -11.08
CA VAL A 115 0.17 -0.34 -10.90
C VAL A 115 0.51 -0.11 -9.43
N LEU A 116 -0.19 0.78 -8.76
CA LEU A 116 0.03 1.04 -7.33
C LEU A 116 -0.32 -0.19 -6.48
N LEU A 117 -1.37 -0.92 -6.83
CA LEU A 117 -1.72 -2.18 -6.16
C LEU A 117 -0.60 -3.21 -6.28
N VAL A 118 -0.02 -3.37 -7.47
CA VAL A 118 1.11 -4.30 -7.69
C VAL A 118 2.32 -3.88 -6.85
N ILE A 119 2.64 -2.59 -6.81
CA ILE A 119 3.77 -2.07 -6.03
C ILE A 119 3.57 -2.35 -4.54
N VAL A 120 2.44 -1.94 -3.97
CA VAL A 120 2.20 -2.14 -2.53
C VAL A 120 1.99 -3.60 -2.18
N GLY A 121 1.42 -4.40 -3.07
CA GLY A 121 1.33 -5.85 -2.92
C GLY A 121 2.70 -6.51 -2.84
N THR A 122 3.62 -6.09 -3.68
CA THR A 122 5.01 -6.56 -3.65
C THR A 122 5.69 -6.16 -2.34
N VAL A 123 5.53 -4.92 -1.90
CA VAL A 123 6.07 -4.46 -0.61
C VAL A 123 5.49 -5.27 0.54
N ALA A 124 4.18 -5.50 0.57
CA ALA A 124 3.53 -6.29 1.60
C ALA A 124 4.10 -7.71 1.65
N TYR A 125 4.27 -8.34 0.49
CA TYR A 125 4.85 -9.67 0.38
C TYR A 125 6.29 -9.72 0.92
N LEU A 126 7.13 -8.76 0.53
CA LEU A 126 8.54 -8.71 0.92
C LEU A 126 8.73 -8.28 2.38
N ARG A 127 7.83 -7.50 2.94
CA ARG A 127 7.90 -6.99 4.32
C ARG A 127 7.07 -7.79 5.31
N ARG A 128 6.42 -8.85 4.88
CA ARG A 128 5.72 -9.77 5.80
C ARG A 128 6.73 -10.39 6.77
N LEU A 129 6.39 -10.45 8.02
CA LEU A 129 7.21 -11.07 9.06
C LEU A 129 6.37 -12.04 9.86
#